data_87ce9642a5ca351efa33650eb8265758
#
_entry.id   87ce9642a5ca351efa33650eb8265758
#
_cell.length_a   1.000
_cell.length_b   1.000
_cell.length_c   1.000
_cell.angle_alpha   90.00
_cell.angle_beta   90.00
_cell.angle_gamma   90.00
#
_symmetry.space_group_name_H-M   'P 1'
#
loop_
_entity.id
_entity.type
_entity.pdbx_description
1 polymer ?
#
loop_
_entity_poly.entity_id
_entity_poly.type
_entity_poly.pdbx_seq_one_letter_code
_entity_poly.pdbx_strand_id
1 'polypeptide(L)'
;TLLFEPYFNKYQEWRDRGISAAKEQIDRKNNVLFVTLDIKNFFHSARLDFEQLQRVLPLENNKLLCLTNILSLIYRDHTDKIYENISDCILPIGLPSSGVIANWLLSDFDKDIKNAMAPIYYGRYVDDIFIVISNVEEPDGYNVAQWLCDRFFSKGNVLKIDNNQEGGASLKLISQRCNNLEIQQDKLK
;
A
#
# COMPACT_ATOMS: atom_id res chain seq x y z
N THR A 1 25.53 7.27 -15.44
CA THR A 1 24.06 7.05 -15.42
C THR A 1 23.74 6.47 -14.06
N LEU A 2 22.97 7.20 -13.24
CA LEU A 2 22.51 6.68 -11.95
C LEU A 2 21.53 5.53 -12.22
N LEU A 3 21.73 4.39 -11.56
CA LEU A 3 20.84 3.22 -11.65
C LEU A 3 19.46 3.51 -11.06
N PHE A 4 19.39 4.49 -10.14
CA PHE A 4 18.15 4.92 -9.49
C PHE A 4 18.05 6.44 -9.55
N GLU A 5 16.85 6.95 -9.83
CA GLU A 5 16.57 8.38 -9.71
C GLU A 5 16.58 8.80 -8.23
N PRO A 6 16.96 10.06 -7.92
CA PRO A 6 16.96 10.53 -6.55
C PRO A 6 15.56 10.42 -5.92
N TYR A 7 15.50 9.76 -4.76
CA TYR A 7 14.29 9.54 -3.98
C TYR A 7 13.45 10.83 -3.80
N PHE A 8 14.10 11.91 -3.39
CA PHE A 8 13.44 13.17 -3.07
C PHE A 8 12.66 13.76 -4.26
N ASN A 9 13.24 13.72 -5.45
CA ASN A 9 12.57 14.24 -6.64
C ASN A 9 11.32 13.42 -7.00
N LYS A 10 11.40 12.10 -6.88
CA LYS A 10 10.25 11.22 -7.16
C LYS A 10 9.15 11.33 -6.12
N TYR A 11 9.50 11.50 -4.86
CA TYR A 11 8.54 11.76 -3.81
C TYR A 11 7.81 13.09 -3.99
N GLN A 12 8.55 14.15 -4.35
CA GLN A 12 7.94 15.45 -4.67
C GLN A 12 7.03 15.35 -5.90
N GLU A 13 7.49 14.73 -6.98
CA GLU A 13 6.71 14.56 -8.20
C GLU A 13 5.40 13.81 -7.93
N TRP A 14 5.45 12.75 -7.14
CA TRP A 14 4.27 11.99 -6.72
C TRP A 14 3.25 12.88 -6.00
N ARG A 15 3.68 13.64 -5.02
CA ARG A 15 2.82 14.57 -4.28
C ARG A 15 2.28 15.70 -5.17
N ASP A 16 3.13 16.31 -5.95
CA ASP A 16 2.80 17.51 -6.76
C ASP A 16 1.81 17.16 -7.89
N ARG A 17 1.86 15.96 -8.42
CA ARG A 17 0.85 15.44 -9.37
C ARG A 17 -0.55 15.39 -8.74
N GLY A 18 -0.66 14.90 -7.51
CA GLY A 18 -1.93 14.87 -6.80
C GLY A 18 -2.48 16.25 -6.49
N ILE A 19 -1.60 17.18 -6.06
CA ILE A 19 -1.97 18.57 -5.81
C ILE A 19 -2.42 19.26 -7.10
N SER A 20 -1.75 19.01 -8.22
CA SER A 20 -2.12 19.58 -9.52
C SER A 20 -3.48 19.08 -9.99
N ALA A 21 -3.75 17.77 -9.85
CA ALA A 21 -5.06 17.20 -10.18
C ALA A 21 -6.18 17.81 -9.33
N ALA A 22 -5.92 18.05 -8.04
CA ALA A 22 -6.87 18.73 -7.16
C ALA A 22 -7.14 20.18 -7.58
N LYS A 23 -6.09 20.95 -7.91
CA LYS A 23 -6.24 22.33 -8.37
C LYS A 23 -7.13 22.45 -9.60
N GLU A 24 -6.96 21.56 -10.57
CA GLU A 24 -7.81 21.56 -11.77
C GLU A 24 -9.30 21.35 -11.43
N GLN A 25 -9.62 20.57 -10.39
CA GLN A 25 -11.00 20.38 -9.96
C GLN A 25 -11.55 21.59 -9.20
N ILE A 26 -10.74 22.19 -8.35
CA ILE A 26 -11.10 23.43 -7.63
C ILE A 26 -11.37 24.57 -8.60
N ASP A 27 -10.54 24.71 -9.65
CA ASP A 27 -10.74 25.73 -10.70
C ASP A 27 -12.07 25.50 -11.46
N ARG A 28 -12.53 24.25 -11.56
CA ARG A 28 -13.85 23.87 -12.09
C ARG A 28 -14.98 24.00 -11.07
N LYS A 29 -14.69 24.50 -9.86
CA LYS A 29 -15.63 24.66 -8.74
C LYS A 29 -16.18 23.35 -8.17
N ASN A 30 -15.43 22.27 -8.33
CA ASN A 30 -15.73 20.99 -7.72
C ASN A 30 -15.13 20.90 -6.31
N ASN A 31 -15.85 20.27 -5.39
CA ASN A 31 -15.29 19.90 -4.09
C ASN A 31 -14.23 18.83 -4.25
N VAL A 32 -13.16 18.90 -3.45
CA VAL A 32 -12.06 17.95 -3.49
C VAL A 32 -11.79 17.41 -2.10
N LEU A 33 -11.66 16.09 -2.01
CA LEU A 33 -11.22 15.39 -0.80
C LEU A 33 -9.83 14.82 -1.03
N PHE A 34 -8.91 15.12 -0.10
CA PHE A 34 -7.61 14.49 -0.01
C PHE A 34 -7.65 13.38 1.03
N VAL A 35 -7.18 12.20 0.67
CA VAL A 35 -7.03 11.07 1.59
C VAL A 35 -5.57 10.62 1.56
N THR A 36 -4.92 10.67 2.72
CA THR A 36 -3.59 10.10 2.90
C THR A 36 -3.68 8.90 3.82
N LEU A 37 -3.10 7.78 3.40
CA LEU A 37 -3.02 6.55 4.16
C LEU A 37 -1.55 6.16 4.28
N ASP A 38 -1.16 5.67 5.45
CA ASP A 38 0.17 5.14 5.73
C ASP A 38 0.01 3.73 6.28
N ILE A 39 0.76 2.78 5.76
CA ILE A 39 0.70 1.39 6.22
C ILE A 39 1.64 1.21 7.41
N LYS A 40 1.07 0.89 8.55
CA LYS A 40 1.78 0.75 9.81
C LYS A 40 2.88 -0.30 9.74
N ASN A 41 4.12 0.13 10.02
CA ASN A 41 5.29 -0.76 10.06
C ASN A 41 5.41 -1.67 8.84
N PHE A 42 5.15 -1.15 7.64
CA PHE A 42 4.96 -1.92 6.41
C PHE A 42 6.00 -3.01 6.21
N PHE A 43 7.29 -2.70 6.22
CA PHE A 43 8.36 -3.66 5.96
C PHE A 43 8.40 -4.83 6.98
N HIS A 44 7.99 -4.58 8.22
CA HIS A 44 7.89 -5.59 9.27
C HIS A 44 6.55 -6.31 9.31
N SER A 45 5.49 -5.69 8.78
CA SER A 45 4.13 -6.24 8.77
C SER A 45 3.82 -7.02 7.50
N ALA A 46 4.41 -6.63 6.38
CA ALA A 46 4.25 -7.32 5.11
C ALA A 46 4.79 -8.76 5.20
N ARG A 47 4.00 -9.71 4.73
CA ARG A 47 4.36 -11.13 4.70
C ARG A 47 4.53 -11.56 3.25
N LEU A 48 5.71 -12.09 2.95
CA LEU A 48 6.09 -12.56 1.63
C LEU A 48 6.19 -14.09 1.63
N ASP A 49 5.34 -14.70 0.83
CA ASP A 49 5.49 -16.09 0.42
C ASP A 49 6.30 -16.15 -0.88
N PHE A 50 7.52 -16.67 -0.81
CA PHE A 50 8.38 -16.81 -1.99
C PHE A 50 7.87 -17.82 -3.00
N GLU A 51 7.10 -18.83 -2.60
CA GLU A 51 6.48 -19.76 -3.54
C GLU A 51 5.42 -19.04 -4.38
N GLN A 52 4.62 -18.17 -3.76
CA GLN A 52 3.65 -17.34 -4.47
C GLN A 52 4.35 -16.40 -5.46
N LEU A 53 5.46 -15.77 -5.06
CA LEU A 53 6.25 -14.91 -5.93
C LEU A 53 6.80 -15.70 -7.13
N GLN A 54 7.34 -16.89 -6.91
CA GLN A 54 7.90 -17.74 -7.98
C GLN A 54 6.84 -18.18 -8.99
N ARG A 55 5.60 -18.43 -8.56
CA ARG A 55 4.49 -18.82 -9.48
C ARG A 55 4.13 -17.76 -10.51
N VAL A 56 4.39 -16.48 -10.22
CA VAL A 56 4.10 -15.36 -11.15
C VAL A 56 5.29 -14.98 -12.01
N LEU A 57 6.46 -15.53 -11.74
CA LEU A 57 7.65 -15.29 -12.55
C LEU A 57 7.70 -16.20 -13.78
N PRO A 58 8.30 -15.74 -14.91
CA PRO A 58 8.47 -16.59 -16.06
C PRO A 58 9.43 -17.73 -15.75
N LEU A 59 8.89 -18.94 -15.66
CA LEU A 59 9.62 -20.19 -15.29
C LEU A 59 10.78 -20.53 -16.24
N GLU A 60 10.75 -20.02 -17.47
CA GLU A 60 11.79 -20.23 -18.49
C GLU A 60 13.09 -19.49 -18.19
N ASN A 61 13.05 -18.52 -17.26
CA ASN A 61 14.22 -17.72 -16.93
C ASN A 61 14.97 -18.28 -15.72
N ASN A 62 15.89 -19.21 -15.95
CA ASN A 62 16.72 -19.84 -14.91
C ASN A 62 17.50 -18.83 -14.05
N LYS A 63 17.89 -17.66 -14.60
CA LYS A 63 18.59 -16.62 -13.85
C LYS A 63 17.70 -15.96 -12.82
N LEU A 64 16.44 -15.70 -13.21
CA LEU A 64 15.45 -15.10 -12.33
C LEU A 64 15.04 -16.07 -11.21
N LEU A 65 14.90 -17.34 -11.52
CA LEU A 65 14.65 -18.39 -10.53
C LEU A 65 15.83 -18.51 -9.54
N CYS A 66 17.06 -18.52 -10.03
CA CYS A 66 18.26 -18.54 -9.18
C CYS A 66 18.32 -17.30 -8.27
N LEU A 67 18.05 -16.11 -8.80
CA LEU A 67 18.00 -14.87 -8.01
C LEU A 67 16.91 -14.94 -6.91
N THR A 68 15.72 -15.39 -7.22
CA THR A 68 14.65 -15.52 -6.22
C THR A 68 14.96 -16.54 -5.15
N ASN A 69 15.65 -17.62 -5.47
CA ASN A 69 16.12 -18.60 -4.47
C ASN A 69 17.17 -17.97 -3.53
N ILE A 70 18.11 -17.20 -4.06
CA ILE A 70 19.09 -16.49 -3.22
C ILE A 70 18.39 -15.45 -2.33
N LEU A 71 17.47 -14.68 -2.89
CA LEU A 71 16.69 -13.71 -2.13
C LEU A 71 15.87 -14.38 -1.03
N SER A 72 15.27 -15.54 -1.30
CA SER A 72 14.48 -16.26 -0.28
C SER A 72 15.34 -16.64 0.93
N LEU A 73 16.59 -17.07 0.72
CA LEU A 73 17.51 -17.39 1.83
C LEU A 73 17.86 -16.13 2.62
N ILE A 74 18.14 -15.01 1.94
CA ILE A 74 18.48 -13.74 2.61
C ILE A 74 17.30 -13.23 3.44
N TYR A 75 16.09 -13.26 2.87
CA TYR A 75 14.88 -12.82 3.56
C TYR A 75 14.52 -13.73 4.73
N ARG A 76 14.75 -15.04 4.59
CA ARG A 76 14.55 -16.01 5.66
C ARG A 76 15.50 -15.74 6.81
N ASP A 77 16.81 -15.66 6.56
CA ASP A 77 17.81 -15.35 7.58
C ASP A 77 17.51 -14.01 8.30
N HIS A 78 17.06 -13.00 7.57
CA HIS A 78 16.64 -11.72 8.16
C HIS A 78 15.40 -11.89 9.04
N THR A 79 14.41 -12.65 8.59
CA THR A 79 13.16 -12.86 9.33
C THR A 79 13.41 -13.63 10.62
N ASP A 80 14.19 -14.69 10.55
CA ASP A 80 14.48 -15.59 11.69
C ASP A 80 15.29 -14.88 12.80
N LYS A 81 16.00 -13.80 12.45
CA LYS A 81 16.69 -12.94 13.44
C LYS A 81 15.73 -12.02 14.21
N ILE A 82 14.54 -11.75 13.69
CA ILE A 82 13.59 -10.79 14.27
C ILE A 82 12.37 -11.51 14.86
N TYR A 83 11.95 -12.58 14.23
CA TYR A 83 10.74 -13.33 14.61
C TYR A 83 11.03 -14.84 14.67
N GLU A 84 10.52 -15.48 15.68
CA GLU A 84 10.57 -16.94 15.83
C GLU A 84 9.33 -17.60 15.20
N ASN A 85 9.52 -18.71 14.49
CA ASN A 85 8.46 -19.60 13.99
C ASN A 85 7.42 -18.95 13.04
N ILE A 86 7.85 -18.03 12.17
CA ILE A 86 7.01 -17.46 11.12
C ILE A 86 7.32 -18.15 9.78
N SER A 87 6.28 -18.67 9.09
CA SER A 87 6.41 -19.34 7.79
C SER A 87 6.83 -18.37 6.67
N ASP A 88 6.26 -17.17 6.67
CA ASP A 88 6.49 -16.15 5.65
C ASP A 88 7.70 -15.29 5.98
N CYS A 89 8.22 -14.57 4.98
CA CYS A 89 9.33 -13.65 5.18
C CYS A 89 8.84 -12.20 5.32
N ILE A 90 9.52 -11.42 6.15
CA ILE A 90 9.37 -9.96 6.17
C ILE A 90 10.27 -9.31 5.12
N LEU A 91 10.04 -8.03 4.83
CA LEU A 91 10.83 -7.27 3.87
C LEU A 91 12.05 -6.61 4.56
N PRO A 92 13.30 -6.99 4.24
CA PRO A 92 14.47 -6.31 4.79
C PRO A 92 14.55 -4.85 4.35
N ILE A 93 14.67 -3.94 5.32
CA ILE A 93 14.83 -2.51 5.04
C ILE A 93 16.20 -2.26 4.39
N GLY A 94 16.20 -1.44 3.35
CA GLY A 94 17.44 -1.04 2.65
C GLY A 94 17.86 -1.94 1.49
N LEU A 95 17.23 -3.10 1.28
CA LEU A 95 17.45 -3.91 0.09
C LEU A 95 16.62 -3.37 -1.10
N PRO A 96 17.23 -3.12 -2.27
CA PRO A 96 16.49 -2.68 -3.45
C PRO A 96 15.38 -3.65 -3.87
N SER A 97 15.58 -4.96 -3.68
CA SER A 97 14.57 -5.98 -3.95
C SER A 97 13.32 -5.82 -3.08
N SER A 98 13.45 -5.33 -1.85
CA SER A 98 12.30 -5.10 -0.97
C SER A 98 11.34 -4.06 -1.52
N GLY A 99 11.84 -2.99 -2.14
CA GLY A 99 10.98 -2.00 -2.81
C GLY A 99 10.25 -2.56 -4.03
N VAL A 100 10.90 -3.42 -4.82
CA VAL A 100 10.26 -4.08 -5.96
C VAL A 100 9.18 -5.05 -5.50
N ILE A 101 9.48 -5.87 -4.49
CA ILE A 101 8.55 -6.85 -3.92
C ILE A 101 7.39 -6.12 -3.22
N ALA A 102 7.64 -5.03 -2.51
CA ALA A 102 6.62 -4.17 -1.91
C ALA A 102 5.59 -3.69 -2.95
N ASN A 103 6.07 -3.23 -4.10
CA ASN A 103 5.20 -2.82 -5.20
C ASN A 103 4.39 -3.97 -5.77
N TRP A 104 4.96 -5.16 -5.87
CA TRP A 104 4.25 -6.35 -6.30
C TRP A 104 3.18 -6.79 -5.29
N LEU A 105 3.50 -6.81 -3.99
CA LEU A 105 2.56 -7.18 -2.92
C LEU A 105 1.31 -6.31 -2.89
N LEU A 106 1.46 -5.00 -3.15
CA LEU A 106 0.37 -4.04 -3.11
C LEU A 106 -0.29 -3.78 -4.48
N SER A 107 0.15 -4.46 -5.55
CA SER A 107 -0.35 -4.16 -6.90
C SER A 107 -1.84 -4.48 -7.09
N ASP A 108 -2.37 -5.49 -6.40
CA ASP A 108 -3.81 -5.81 -6.46
C ASP A 108 -4.62 -4.77 -5.68
N PHE A 109 -4.14 -4.40 -4.50
CA PHE A 109 -4.71 -3.30 -3.72
C PHE A 109 -4.77 -1.99 -4.52
N ASP A 110 -3.70 -1.64 -5.25
CA ASP A 110 -3.68 -0.45 -6.12
C ASP A 110 -4.80 -0.48 -7.18
N LYS A 111 -5.06 -1.67 -7.75
CA LYS A 111 -6.14 -1.85 -8.74
C LYS A 111 -7.51 -1.73 -8.08
N ASP A 112 -7.68 -2.39 -6.94
CA ASP A 112 -8.96 -2.45 -6.25
C ASP A 112 -9.38 -1.08 -5.73
N ILE A 113 -8.46 -0.29 -5.17
CA ILE A 113 -8.73 1.11 -4.81
C ILE A 113 -9.16 1.95 -6.02
N LYS A 114 -8.42 1.86 -7.13
CA LYS A 114 -8.76 2.62 -8.33
C LYS A 114 -10.14 2.27 -8.86
N ASN A 115 -10.49 0.98 -8.83
CA ASN A 115 -11.80 0.50 -9.29
C ASN A 115 -12.94 0.90 -8.33
N ALA A 116 -12.71 0.82 -7.01
CA ALA A 116 -13.73 1.12 -6.02
C ALA A 116 -14.03 2.61 -5.90
N MET A 117 -13.00 3.46 -5.99
CA MET A 117 -13.10 4.89 -5.72
C MET A 117 -13.13 5.77 -6.97
N ALA A 118 -12.66 5.26 -8.12
CA ALA A 118 -12.46 6.06 -9.33
C ALA A 118 -11.83 7.44 -9.05
N PRO A 119 -10.71 7.51 -8.33
CA PRO A 119 -10.14 8.78 -7.89
C PRO A 119 -9.62 9.58 -9.09
N ILE A 120 -9.62 10.92 -8.98
CA ILE A 120 -8.98 11.78 -9.99
C ILE A 120 -7.46 11.66 -9.95
N TYR A 121 -6.91 11.31 -8.79
CA TYR A 121 -5.52 10.94 -8.62
C TYR A 121 -5.37 9.82 -7.60
N TYR A 122 -4.57 8.84 -7.93
CA TYR A 122 -4.08 7.81 -7.03
C TYR A 122 -2.58 7.66 -7.21
N GLY A 123 -1.84 7.84 -6.15
CA GLY A 123 -0.41 7.59 -6.12
C GLY A 123 -0.02 6.84 -4.86
N ARG A 124 0.91 5.91 -4.99
CA ARG A 124 1.53 5.23 -3.85
C ARG A 124 3.05 5.34 -3.95
N TYR A 125 3.65 5.68 -2.85
CA TYR A 125 5.10 5.71 -2.69
C TYR A 125 5.49 4.74 -1.57
N VAL A 126 5.80 3.50 -1.94
CA VAL A 126 6.03 2.35 -1.05
C VAL A 126 4.79 2.09 -0.17
N ASP A 127 4.73 2.61 1.03
CA ASP A 127 3.65 2.49 2.04
C ASP A 127 2.80 3.76 2.17
N ASP A 128 3.28 4.89 1.68
CA ASP A 128 2.52 6.14 1.62
C ASP A 128 1.54 6.14 0.44
N ILE A 129 0.26 6.33 0.71
CA ILE A 129 -0.81 6.37 -0.29
C ILE A 129 -1.44 7.75 -0.30
N PHE A 130 -1.58 8.33 -1.48
CA PHE A 130 -2.22 9.62 -1.68
C PHE A 130 -3.33 9.50 -2.72
N ILE A 131 -4.55 9.84 -2.32
CA ILE A 131 -5.75 9.73 -3.13
C ILE A 131 -6.42 11.10 -3.17
N VAL A 132 -6.88 11.51 -4.35
CA VAL A 132 -7.67 12.72 -4.53
C VAL A 132 -8.97 12.36 -5.21
N ILE A 133 -10.08 12.77 -4.59
CA ILE A 133 -11.44 12.48 -5.06
C ILE A 133 -12.16 13.82 -5.24
N SER A 134 -12.98 13.92 -6.28
CA SER A 134 -13.82 15.11 -6.51
C SER A 134 -15.30 14.79 -6.36
N ASN A 135 -16.11 15.83 -6.20
CA ASN A 135 -17.57 15.76 -6.06
C ASN A 135 -18.05 14.89 -4.90
N VAL A 136 -17.36 15.02 -3.76
CA VAL A 136 -17.69 14.27 -2.54
C VAL A 136 -18.56 15.14 -1.65
N GLU A 137 -19.68 14.61 -1.18
CA GLU A 137 -20.49 15.23 -0.13
C GLU A 137 -19.74 15.17 1.20
N GLU A 138 -19.72 16.28 1.94
CA GLU A 138 -19.08 16.33 3.26
C GLU A 138 -19.73 15.32 4.20
N PRO A 139 -18.93 14.59 4.99
CA PRO A 139 -19.47 13.68 5.99
C PRO A 139 -20.05 14.47 7.17
N ASP A 140 -21.37 14.52 7.28
CA ASP A 140 -22.06 15.11 8.42
C ASP A 140 -21.83 14.25 9.68
N GLY A 141 -20.95 14.71 10.58
CA GLY A 141 -20.85 14.18 11.96
C GLY A 141 -20.28 12.77 12.13
N TYR A 142 -19.74 12.15 11.09
CA TYR A 142 -19.18 10.81 11.13
C TYR A 142 -17.68 10.80 11.49
N ASN A 143 -17.22 9.70 12.05
CA ASN A 143 -15.80 9.37 12.08
C ASN A 143 -15.32 9.20 10.63
N VAL A 144 -14.29 9.98 10.21
CA VAL A 144 -13.77 10.01 8.84
C VAL A 144 -13.37 8.61 8.35
N ALA A 145 -12.77 7.79 9.23
CA ALA A 145 -12.39 6.42 8.90
C ALA A 145 -13.62 5.54 8.59
N GLN A 146 -14.66 5.64 9.40
CA GLN A 146 -15.92 4.92 9.18
C GLN A 146 -16.58 5.37 7.88
N TRP A 147 -16.65 6.68 7.64
CA TRP A 147 -17.23 7.24 6.42
C TRP A 147 -16.47 6.78 5.16
N LEU A 148 -15.14 6.78 5.19
CA LEU A 148 -14.31 6.25 4.10
C LEU A 148 -14.59 4.76 3.85
N CYS A 149 -14.65 3.96 4.90
CA CYS A 149 -14.98 2.54 4.79
C CYS A 149 -16.37 2.33 4.19
N ASP A 150 -17.39 3.01 4.70
CA ASP A 150 -18.77 2.84 4.27
C ASP A 150 -18.98 3.33 2.83
N ARG A 151 -18.37 4.43 2.46
CA ARG A 151 -18.55 5.07 1.17
C ARG A 151 -17.75 4.43 0.05
N PHE A 152 -16.47 4.09 0.32
CA PHE A 152 -15.52 3.72 -0.72
C PHE A 152 -14.94 2.32 -0.58
N PHE A 153 -14.74 1.83 0.64
CA PHE A 153 -13.98 0.61 0.85
C PHE A 153 -14.84 -0.63 1.06
N SER A 154 -16.03 -0.51 1.63
CA SER A 154 -16.95 -1.63 1.81
C SER A 154 -17.44 -2.22 0.48
N LYS A 155 -17.59 -1.40 -0.54
CA LYS A 155 -18.05 -1.84 -1.88
C LYS A 155 -16.98 -2.60 -2.67
N GLY A 156 -15.69 -2.41 -2.34
CA GLY A 156 -14.57 -3.00 -3.05
C GLY A 156 -13.79 -4.05 -2.27
N ASN A 157 -14.16 -4.35 -1.01
CA ASN A 157 -13.36 -5.19 -0.12
C ASN A 157 -11.87 -4.77 -0.04
N VAL A 158 -11.61 -3.48 -0.05
CA VAL A 158 -10.24 -2.92 -0.09
C VAL A 158 -9.71 -2.66 1.32
N LEU A 159 -10.60 -2.16 2.20
CA LEU A 159 -10.31 -1.95 3.61
C LEU A 159 -11.46 -2.48 4.46
N LYS A 160 -11.14 -2.96 5.64
CA LYS A 160 -12.13 -3.35 6.65
C LYS A 160 -11.80 -2.75 8.00
N ILE A 161 -12.83 -2.45 8.77
CA ILE A 161 -12.70 -2.11 10.18
C ILE A 161 -12.66 -3.43 10.96
N ASP A 162 -11.60 -3.62 11.74
CA ASP A 162 -11.47 -4.73 12.68
C ASP A 162 -11.68 -4.17 14.09
N ASN A 163 -12.78 -4.56 14.71
CA ASN A 163 -13.10 -4.16 16.08
C ASN A 163 -12.43 -5.17 17.04
N ASN A 164 -11.18 -4.90 17.40
CA ASN A 164 -10.50 -5.68 18.42
C ASN A 164 -11.06 -5.35 19.80
N GLN A 165 -11.37 -6.38 20.60
CA GLN A 165 -12.02 -6.24 21.92
C GLN A 165 -11.18 -5.46 22.96
N GLU A 166 -9.90 -5.19 22.70
CA GLU A 166 -8.98 -4.61 23.69
C GLU A 166 -8.39 -3.22 23.33
N GLY A 167 -8.60 -2.68 22.12
CA GLY A 167 -7.84 -1.49 21.71
C GLY A 167 -8.51 -0.51 20.77
N GLY A 168 -9.78 -0.65 20.46
CA GLY A 168 -10.46 0.22 19.49
C GLY A 168 -10.49 -0.36 18.07
N ALA A 169 -11.15 0.35 17.16
CA ALA A 169 -11.28 -0.06 15.78
C ALA A 169 -9.96 0.14 15.02
N SER A 170 -9.45 -0.90 14.36
CA SER A 170 -8.31 -0.78 13.45
C SER A 170 -8.75 -0.91 11.99
N LEU A 171 -8.12 -0.16 11.11
CA LEU A 171 -8.36 -0.21 9.68
C LEU A 171 -7.37 -1.19 9.03
N LYS A 172 -7.86 -2.29 8.49
CA LYS A 172 -7.04 -3.31 7.84
C LYS A 172 -7.18 -3.26 6.33
N LEU A 173 -6.04 -3.36 5.66
CA LEU A 173 -5.96 -3.44 4.22
C LEU A 173 -6.24 -4.88 3.78
N ILE A 174 -7.11 -5.03 2.78
CA ILE A 174 -7.41 -6.32 2.16
C ILE A 174 -6.67 -6.39 0.84
N SER A 175 -5.72 -7.32 0.74
CA SER A 175 -5.03 -7.65 -0.50
C SER A 175 -4.94 -9.17 -0.61
N GLN A 176 -5.02 -9.69 -1.82
CA GLN A 176 -4.89 -11.13 -2.05
C GLN A 176 -3.49 -11.66 -1.70
N ARG A 177 -2.49 -10.78 -1.74
CA ARG A 177 -1.08 -11.12 -1.48
C ARG A 177 -0.59 -10.72 -0.09
N CYS A 178 -1.35 -9.90 0.62
CA CYS A 178 -0.92 -9.36 1.91
C CYS A 178 -2.12 -9.02 2.80
N ASN A 179 -2.56 -10.00 3.60
CA ASN A 179 -3.84 -9.94 4.31
C ASN A 179 -3.83 -9.22 5.67
N ASN A 180 -2.68 -8.80 6.20
CA ASN A 180 -2.54 -8.37 7.59
C ASN A 180 -1.97 -6.96 7.76
N LEU A 181 -2.09 -6.10 6.75
CA LEU A 181 -1.58 -4.74 6.85
C LEU A 181 -2.59 -3.83 7.53
N GLU A 182 -2.14 -3.10 8.54
CA GLU A 182 -2.94 -2.09 9.23
C GLU A 182 -2.61 -0.69 8.71
N ILE A 183 -3.63 0.15 8.59
CA ILE A 183 -3.46 1.57 8.31
C ILE A 183 -3.21 2.32 9.62
N GLN A 184 -2.22 3.19 9.61
CA GLN A 184 -1.88 4.02 10.75
C GLN A 184 -2.92 5.15 10.91
N GLN A 185 -3.83 5.01 11.88
CA GLN A 185 -5.01 5.89 12.02
C GLN A 185 -4.68 7.32 12.45
N ASP A 186 -3.62 7.51 13.24
CA ASP A 186 -3.14 8.83 13.68
C ASP A 186 -2.58 9.69 12.53
N LYS A 187 -2.28 9.08 11.40
CA LYS A 187 -1.86 9.74 10.15
C LYS A 187 -2.99 9.85 9.10
N LEU A 188 -4.19 9.39 9.41
CA LEU A 188 -5.34 9.57 8.52
C LEU A 188 -5.72 11.06 8.49
N LYS A 189 -5.55 11.70 7.35
CA LYS A 189 -5.86 13.13 7.13
C LYS A 189 -6.69 13.31 5.89
#